data_8efd4b07566f98af2c11aa5529907649
#
_entry.id   8efd4b07566f98af2c11aa5529907649
#
_cell.length_a   1.000
_cell.length_b   1.000
_cell.length_c   1.000
_cell.angle_alpha   90.00
_cell.angle_beta   90.00
_cell.angle_gamma   90.00
#
_symmetry.space_group_name_H-M   'P 1'
#
loop_
_entity.id
_entity.type
_entity.pdbx_description
1 polymer ?
#
loop_
_entity_poly.entity_id
_entity_poly.type
_entity_poly.pdbx_seq_one_letter_code
_entity_poly.pdbx_strand_id
1 'polypeptide(L)'
;MLNASLRRAMVLTLLLPAACTRSHGSAEAPRPGEIDMPNTPPVVRINQLGYLPDGSKVAVVCATRPFTTTSFTVQDERGQTVFGPESPTASGSFGPCVETWRLDFSAVRAPGRYRVVASGPAYQTMSPPIRIDGNAYASAADTLLVYMRQQRSGYNPFLRDSVHKLDGIIVDDPVRGGQFLPVSGGWADAGDYLQYVTTSANATFVMLMAYRDHPNAWGDGHDARGLPGANGVPDVLDEARHGLEWLLRMFPSDDQMYNQLGDDRDHVYLDLPTTDSSDYGWGKGRERPVYPCTGRPQGLLQYTNRSTGKASTAGKYAAAFALGAQLFAERDPAFAARMRERAIGAYEVGRRFPGVCQTAPARAPYFYEEDNWVDDMELGASQLHALTGERRYLTEALEYARQEPVTPWMGADTARHYQWFPWHNNGHHEIWRAHGATPPEREEVASFYRRGLAAVARRADNGFRIGIPFIWCSNNLMTSFATQALLYRQMTGDTTYLELETAALDWLFGTNPWGVSMVINLPHDGVWARDPHTEVAVQFGPESQTGGLLDGPVYRSIYENLRGIHLQDPDEYASYNTGFIVYHDDFGDYSTNEPIMDGTANLTYLLAAMAGPRRSEPSRRSRNEP
;
A
#
# COMPACT_ATOMS: atom_id res chain seq x y z
N MET A 1 -9.31 -3.54 -37.51
CA MET A 1 -10.64 -3.73 -36.93
C MET A 1 -11.09 -5.14 -37.28
N LEU A 2 -10.74 -6.13 -36.47
CA LEU A 2 -11.25 -7.51 -36.41
C LEU A 2 -10.20 -8.33 -35.66
N ASN A 3 -10.36 -8.50 -34.35
CA ASN A 3 -9.77 -9.61 -33.57
C ASN A 3 -10.00 -9.50 -32.04
N ALA A 4 -11.10 -8.87 -31.62
CA ALA A 4 -11.43 -8.77 -30.20
C ALA A 4 -12.63 -9.64 -29.76
N SER A 5 -13.07 -10.59 -30.57
CA SER A 5 -14.37 -11.25 -30.32
C SER A 5 -14.34 -12.77 -30.08
N LEU A 6 -13.21 -13.32 -29.60
CA LEU A 6 -13.09 -14.78 -29.43
C LEU A 6 -12.66 -15.27 -28.03
N ARG A 7 -12.71 -14.44 -27.01
CA ARG A 7 -12.39 -14.87 -25.63
C ARG A 7 -13.59 -14.92 -24.66
N ARG A 8 -14.81 -14.98 -25.17
CA ARG A 8 -16.01 -15.15 -24.33
C ARG A 8 -16.67 -16.50 -24.60
N ALA A 9 -16.39 -17.50 -23.81
CA ALA A 9 -17.27 -18.57 -23.36
C ALA A 9 -16.49 -19.63 -22.57
N MET A 10 -16.51 -19.59 -21.27
CA MET A 10 -16.33 -20.78 -20.47
C MET A 10 -17.39 -20.82 -19.36
N VAL A 11 -18.47 -21.54 -19.69
CA VAL A 11 -19.61 -21.82 -18.82
C VAL A 11 -19.15 -22.82 -17.75
N LEU A 12 -19.32 -22.49 -16.50
CA LEU A 12 -19.08 -23.36 -15.34
C LEU A 12 -20.20 -24.41 -15.26
N THR A 13 -19.89 -25.65 -15.58
CA THR A 13 -20.80 -26.79 -15.36
C THR A 13 -20.36 -27.55 -14.11
N LEU A 14 -21.16 -27.49 -13.08
CA LEU A 14 -21.04 -28.31 -11.86
C LEU A 14 -21.36 -29.79 -12.21
N LEU A 15 -20.40 -30.68 -11.98
CA LEU A 15 -20.63 -32.11 -11.94
C LEU A 15 -20.16 -32.69 -10.58
N LEU A 16 -21.10 -33.30 -9.87
CA LEU A 16 -20.93 -34.06 -8.67
C LEU A 16 -20.16 -35.37 -8.93
N PRO A 17 -19.40 -35.91 -7.97
CA PRO A 17 -18.61 -37.11 -8.18
C PRO A 17 -19.41 -38.40 -7.93
N ALA A 18 -19.32 -39.32 -8.84
CA ALA A 18 -19.68 -40.71 -8.61
C ALA A 18 -18.46 -41.49 -8.10
N ALA A 19 -18.62 -42.15 -6.99
CA ALA A 19 -17.63 -43.04 -6.40
C ALA A 19 -17.44 -44.30 -7.24
N CYS A 20 -16.19 -44.65 -7.54
CA CYS A 20 -15.82 -46.02 -7.94
C CYS A 20 -14.48 -46.37 -7.30
N THR A 21 -14.58 -47.29 -6.38
CA THR A 21 -13.47 -48.05 -5.80
C THR A 21 -12.78 -48.93 -6.82
N ARG A 22 -11.45 -48.86 -6.93
CA ARG A 22 -10.61 -49.99 -7.38
C ARG A 22 -9.20 -49.94 -6.78
N SER A 23 -8.72 -51.13 -6.50
CA SER A 23 -7.60 -51.61 -5.74
C SER A 23 -6.18 -51.31 -6.23
N HIS A 24 -5.32 -51.12 -5.28
CA HIS A 24 -3.89 -51.44 -5.16
C HIS A 24 -3.04 -51.66 -6.42
N GLY A 25 -2.12 -50.75 -6.62
CA GLY A 25 -0.84 -50.94 -7.27
C GLY A 25 0.12 -49.95 -6.63
N SER A 26 1.08 -50.42 -5.86
CA SER A 26 2.16 -49.62 -5.31
C SER A 26 3.05 -49.12 -6.44
N ALA A 27 2.79 -47.93 -6.92
CA ALA A 27 3.75 -47.17 -7.71
C ALA A 27 4.53 -46.28 -6.74
N GLU A 28 5.84 -46.46 -6.67
CA GLU A 28 6.81 -45.62 -6.00
C GLU A 28 6.59 -44.17 -6.48
N ALA A 29 6.34 -43.26 -5.53
CA ALA A 29 6.23 -41.83 -5.86
C ALA A 29 7.52 -41.38 -6.55
N PRO A 30 7.46 -40.64 -7.67
CA PRO A 30 8.66 -40.10 -8.29
C PRO A 30 9.33 -39.19 -7.26
N ARG A 31 10.65 -39.38 -7.07
CA ARG A 31 11.49 -38.45 -6.31
C ARG A 31 11.29 -37.07 -6.94
N PRO A 32 11.30 -35.99 -6.14
CA PRO A 32 11.27 -34.65 -6.71
C PRO A 32 12.40 -34.56 -7.76
N GLY A 33 12.03 -34.45 -9.03
CA GLY A 33 12.99 -34.23 -10.09
C GLY A 33 13.76 -32.95 -9.76
N GLU A 34 15.08 -32.99 -9.81
CA GLU A 34 15.91 -31.81 -9.96
C GLU A 34 15.33 -31.06 -11.15
N ILE A 35 14.68 -29.93 -10.87
CA ILE A 35 14.31 -28.98 -11.93
C ILE A 35 15.65 -28.53 -12.50
N ASP A 36 15.90 -28.87 -13.74
CA ASP A 36 17.11 -28.47 -14.48
C ASP A 36 17.01 -26.94 -14.63
N MET A 37 17.47 -26.23 -13.59
CA MET A 37 17.43 -24.76 -13.53
C MET A 37 18.27 -24.24 -14.70
N PRO A 38 17.69 -23.43 -15.59
CA PRO A 38 18.44 -22.90 -16.71
C PRO A 38 19.71 -22.22 -16.22
N ASN A 39 20.75 -22.25 -17.03
CA ASN A 39 22.09 -21.72 -16.72
C ASN A 39 22.08 -20.18 -16.63
N THR A 40 21.20 -19.65 -15.78
CA THR A 40 20.94 -18.21 -15.61
C THR A 40 22.09 -17.57 -14.85
N PRO A 41 22.78 -16.57 -15.42
CA PRO A 41 23.83 -15.85 -14.70
C PRO A 41 23.25 -15.08 -13.51
N PRO A 42 24.07 -14.76 -12.51
CA PRO A 42 23.64 -13.85 -11.44
C PRO A 42 23.14 -12.52 -11.99
N VAL A 43 22.17 -11.93 -11.34
CA VAL A 43 21.58 -10.65 -11.74
C VAL A 43 21.87 -9.58 -10.71
N VAL A 44 22.02 -8.33 -11.17
CA VAL A 44 22.21 -7.16 -10.29
C VAL A 44 20.87 -6.44 -10.15
N ARG A 45 20.36 -6.38 -8.95
CA ARG A 45 19.09 -5.71 -8.57
C ARG A 45 19.38 -4.31 -8.05
N ILE A 46 18.62 -3.34 -8.47
CA ILE A 46 18.81 -1.92 -8.15
C ILE A 46 17.47 -1.22 -7.98
N ASN A 47 17.47 -0.09 -7.30
CA ASN A 47 16.34 0.83 -7.31
C ASN A 47 16.25 1.53 -8.68
N GLN A 48 15.22 1.19 -9.43
CA GLN A 48 15.02 1.67 -10.80
C GLN A 48 14.56 3.14 -10.83
N LEU A 49 13.94 3.65 -9.76
CA LEU A 49 13.55 5.07 -9.66
C LEU A 49 14.79 5.97 -9.57
N GLY A 50 15.88 5.45 -8.99
CA GLY A 50 17.17 6.11 -8.88
C GLY A 50 17.57 6.40 -7.44
N TYR A 51 18.68 7.11 -7.30
CA TYR A 51 19.30 7.39 -5.99
C TYR A 51 19.60 8.87 -5.84
N LEU A 52 19.46 9.37 -4.61
CA LEU A 52 19.93 10.72 -4.28
C LEU A 52 21.47 10.77 -4.18
N PRO A 53 22.15 11.87 -4.60
CA PRO A 53 23.60 12.00 -4.55
C PRO A 53 24.22 11.69 -3.18
N ASP A 54 23.62 12.18 -2.12
CA ASP A 54 24.09 12.01 -0.73
C ASP A 54 23.43 10.83 0.00
N GLY A 55 22.52 10.10 -0.64
CA GLY A 55 21.83 8.94 -0.08
C GLY A 55 22.70 7.67 -0.09
N SER A 56 22.28 6.67 0.68
CA SER A 56 22.79 5.30 0.55
C SER A 56 22.43 4.73 -0.82
N LYS A 57 23.38 4.02 -1.45
CA LYS A 57 23.22 3.42 -2.77
C LYS A 57 23.79 2.01 -2.75
N VAL A 58 22.90 1.02 -2.70
CA VAL A 58 23.30 -0.38 -2.64
C VAL A 58 22.58 -1.17 -3.73
N ALA A 59 23.35 -1.85 -4.57
CA ALA A 59 22.82 -2.87 -5.46
C ALA A 59 22.98 -4.26 -4.82
N VAL A 60 22.12 -5.21 -5.22
CA VAL A 60 22.19 -6.58 -4.72
C VAL A 60 22.39 -7.55 -5.89
N VAL A 61 23.46 -8.35 -5.84
CA VAL A 61 23.59 -9.51 -6.72
C VAL A 61 22.71 -10.62 -6.15
N CYS A 62 21.83 -11.18 -6.97
CA CYS A 62 21.05 -12.38 -6.68
C CYS A 62 21.51 -13.51 -7.60
N ALA A 63 21.98 -14.61 -7.01
CA ALA A 63 22.37 -15.80 -7.72
C ALA A 63 21.45 -16.98 -7.30
N THR A 64 20.77 -17.58 -8.28
CA THR A 64 19.86 -18.74 -8.07
C THR A 64 20.60 -20.08 -7.96
N ARG A 65 21.91 -20.07 -8.06
CA ARG A 65 22.83 -21.19 -7.84
C ARG A 65 24.16 -20.67 -7.27
N PRO A 66 25.04 -21.55 -6.72
CA PRO A 66 26.31 -21.09 -6.15
C PRO A 66 27.18 -20.35 -7.17
N PHE A 67 27.51 -19.10 -6.87
CA PHE A 67 28.44 -18.25 -7.61
C PHE A 67 29.26 -17.43 -6.62
N THR A 68 30.47 -17.04 -7.02
CA THR A 68 31.29 -16.16 -6.20
C THR A 68 31.48 -14.82 -6.90
N THR A 69 30.99 -13.75 -6.29
CA THR A 69 31.29 -12.37 -6.71
C THR A 69 32.56 -11.91 -6.01
N THR A 70 33.58 -11.50 -6.76
CA THR A 70 34.89 -11.11 -6.20
C THR A 70 35.10 -9.62 -6.19
N SER A 71 34.50 -8.88 -7.11
CA SER A 71 34.62 -7.43 -7.21
C SER A 71 33.46 -6.81 -7.93
N PHE A 72 33.28 -5.49 -7.77
CA PHE A 72 32.36 -4.69 -8.58
C PHE A 72 32.96 -3.33 -8.91
N THR A 73 32.47 -2.74 -9.99
CA THR A 73 32.76 -1.37 -10.42
C THR A 73 31.49 -0.64 -10.76
N VAL A 74 31.53 0.70 -10.75
CA VAL A 74 30.48 1.53 -11.32
C VAL A 74 31.03 2.20 -12.58
N GLN A 75 30.27 2.11 -13.66
CA GLN A 75 30.63 2.68 -14.96
C GLN A 75 29.63 3.76 -15.37
N ASP A 76 30.12 4.81 -16.02
CA ASP A 76 29.30 5.84 -16.64
C ASP A 76 28.69 5.37 -17.97
N GLU A 77 27.92 6.23 -18.63
CA GLU A 77 27.29 5.94 -19.94
C GLU A 77 28.29 5.64 -21.06
N ARG A 78 29.55 6.05 -20.90
CA ARG A 78 30.64 5.79 -21.86
C ARG A 78 31.35 4.47 -21.56
N GLY A 79 30.96 3.74 -20.52
CA GLY A 79 31.63 2.53 -20.05
C GLY A 79 32.92 2.78 -19.29
N GLN A 80 33.19 4.05 -18.89
CA GLN A 80 34.38 4.37 -18.09
C GLN A 80 34.08 4.05 -16.61
N THR A 81 35.00 3.36 -15.96
CA THR A 81 34.93 3.08 -14.52
C THR A 81 35.12 4.38 -13.74
N VAL A 82 34.08 4.77 -12.97
CA VAL A 82 34.10 5.95 -12.10
C VAL A 82 34.27 5.59 -10.63
N PHE A 83 34.07 4.30 -10.27
CA PHE A 83 34.24 3.80 -8.90
C PHE A 83 34.64 2.33 -8.91
N GLY A 84 35.48 1.94 -7.97
CA GLY A 84 36.00 0.57 -7.83
C GLY A 84 37.27 0.31 -8.65
N PRO A 85 37.76 -0.95 -8.73
CA PRO A 85 37.06 -2.14 -8.20
C PRO A 85 37.01 -2.17 -6.67
N GLU A 86 35.85 -2.54 -6.14
CA GLU A 86 35.62 -2.75 -4.70
C GLU A 86 35.16 -4.18 -4.41
N SER A 87 35.37 -4.63 -3.17
CA SER A 87 34.92 -5.94 -2.72
C SER A 87 33.45 -5.92 -2.32
N PRO A 88 32.62 -6.86 -2.80
CA PRO A 88 31.24 -6.98 -2.37
C PRO A 88 31.14 -7.59 -0.98
N THR A 89 30.04 -7.32 -0.26
CA THR A 89 29.71 -7.96 1.02
C THR A 89 28.83 -9.17 0.78
N ALA A 90 29.32 -10.38 1.06
CA ALA A 90 28.51 -11.60 1.03
C ALA A 90 27.43 -11.53 2.12
N SER A 91 26.19 -11.86 1.77
CA SER A 91 25.02 -11.65 2.64
C SER A 91 24.07 -12.86 2.69
N GLY A 92 24.59 -14.06 2.41
CA GLY A 92 23.85 -15.32 2.52
C GLY A 92 22.74 -15.49 1.47
N SER A 93 21.79 -16.34 1.79
CA SER A 93 20.65 -16.64 0.91
C SER A 93 19.40 -15.84 1.29
N PHE A 94 18.52 -15.60 0.30
CA PHE A 94 17.20 -15.05 0.52
C PHE A 94 16.24 -15.47 -0.60
N GLY A 95 15.18 -16.19 -0.23
CA GLY A 95 14.18 -16.68 -1.20
C GLY A 95 14.85 -17.49 -2.32
N PRO A 96 14.66 -17.07 -3.59
CA PRO A 96 15.28 -17.75 -4.74
C PRO A 96 16.78 -17.56 -4.85
N CYS A 97 17.33 -16.51 -4.24
CA CYS A 97 18.75 -16.21 -4.30
C CYS A 97 19.52 -17.09 -3.30
N VAL A 98 20.12 -18.19 -3.76
CA VAL A 98 20.92 -19.09 -2.90
C VAL A 98 22.15 -18.39 -2.35
N GLU A 99 22.64 -17.36 -3.07
CA GLU A 99 23.69 -16.46 -2.62
C GLU A 99 23.36 -15.02 -3.01
N THR A 100 23.66 -14.09 -2.11
CA THR A 100 23.50 -12.65 -2.32
C THR A 100 24.78 -11.91 -1.96
N TRP A 101 25.06 -10.82 -2.69
CA TRP A 101 26.12 -9.88 -2.37
C TRP A 101 25.61 -8.46 -2.45
N ARG A 102 25.97 -7.66 -1.47
CA ARG A 102 25.67 -6.24 -1.43
C ARG A 102 26.83 -5.44 -2.03
N LEU A 103 26.52 -4.53 -2.92
CA LEU A 103 27.43 -3.70 -3.66
C LEU A 103 27.17 -2.24 -3.27
N ASP A 104 27.90 -1.74 -2.28
CA ASP A 104 27.75 -0.36 -1.79
C ASP A 104 28.55 0.60 -2.67
N PHE A 105 27.86 1.44 -3.42
CA PHE A 105 28.42 2.50 -4.24
C PHE A 105 28.02 3.91 -3.78
N SER A 106 27.70 4.08 -2.51
CA SER A 106 27.27 5.36 -1.91
C SER A 106 28.28 6.49 -2.11
N ALA A 107 29.56 6.16 -2.31
CA ALA A 107 30.62 7.12 -2.62
C ALA A 107 30.45 7.79 -4.00
N VAL A 108 29.68 7.22 -4.92
CA VAL A 108 29.38 7.86 -6.23
C VAL A 108 28.28 8.90 -6.00
N ARG A 109 28.68 10.19 -5.96
CA ARG A 109 27.77 11.31 -5.67
C ARG A 109 27.46 12.19 -6.88
N ALA A 110 28.26 12.09 -7.93
CA ALA A 110 28.05 12.91 -9.12
C ALA A 110 26.72 12.55 -9.78
N PRO A 111 25.85 13.54 -10.09
CA PRO A 111 24.66 13.28 -10.88
C PRO A 111 25.00 12.71 -12.25
N GLY A 112 24.22 11.74 -12.72
CA GLY A 112 24.46 11.06 -13.99
C GLY A 112 23.72 9.73 -14.12
N ARG A 113 23.99 9.04 -15.23
CA ARG A 113 23.52 7.67 -15.46
C ARG A 113 24.72 6.72 -15.37
N TYR A 114 24.49 5.61 -14.70
CA TYR A 114 25.54 4.65 -14.36
C TYR A 114 25.05 3.22 -14.53
N ARG A 115 25.98 2.27 -14.44
CA ARG A 115 25.72 0.83 -14.29
C ARG A 115 26.67 0.26 -13.25
N VAL A 116 26.17 -0.65 -12.44
CA VAL A 116 27.01 -1.46 -11.55
C VAL A 116 27.38 -2.75 -12.28
N VAL A 117 28.66 -3.04 -12.35
CA VAL A 117 29.21 -4.25 -12.97
C VAL A 117 29.77 -5.13 -11.87
N ALA A 118 29.21 -6.31 -11.68
CA ALA A 118 29.69 -7.33 -10.74
C ALA A 118 30.47 -8.40 -11.48
N SER A 119 31.61 -8.80 -10.94
CA SER A 119 32.52 -9.76 -11.56
C SER A 119 32.91 -10.89 -10.60
N GLY A 120 33.03 -12.10 -11.15
CA GLY A 120 33.54 -13.28 -10.48
C GLY A 120 34.44 -14.08 -11.40
N PRO A 121 35.04 -15.19 -10.94
CA PRO A 121 36.04 -15.95 -11.71
C PRO A 121 35.52 -16.45 -13.06
N ALA A 122 34.23 -16.67 -13.20
CA ALA A 122 33.62 -17.27 -14.40
C ALA A 122 32.47 -16.44 -15.01
N TYR A 123 32.23 -15.22 -14.50
CA TYR A 123 31.15 -14.38 -15.02
C TYR A 123 31.39 -12.88 -14.81
N GLN A 124 30.71 -12.11 -15.60
CA GLN A 124 30.47 -10.68 -15.38
C GLN A 124 29.01 -10.41 -15.65
N THR A 125 28.35 -9.63 -14.78
CA THR A 125 26.97 -9.21 -14.94
C THR A 125 26.85 -7.72 -14.66
N MET A 126 25.83 -7.09 -15.23
CA MET A 126 25.65 -5.65 -15.19
C MET A 126 24.22 -5.31 -14.79
N SER A 127 24.04 -4.28 -13.99
CA SER A 127 22.72 -3.75 -13.64
C SER A 127 22.01 -3.13 -14.85
N PRO A 128 20.68 -2.98 -14.82
CA PRO A 128 20.00 -1.95 -15.59
C PRO A 128 20.63 -0.56 -15.37
N PRO A 129 20.33 0.45 -16.22
CA PRO A 129 20.80 1.81 -16.00
C PRO A 129 20.31 2.37 -14.66
N ILE A 130 21.17 3.07 -13.95
CA ILE A 130 20.89 3.73 -12.67
C ILE A 130 20.96 5.23 -12.86
N ARG A 131 19.99 5.96 -12.31
CA ARG A 131 20.06 7.43 -12.23
C ARG A 131 20.52 7.85 -10.83
N ILE A 132 21.52 8.69 -10.74
CA ILE A 132 21.88 9.44 -9.53
C ILE A 132 21.52 10.90 -9.79
N ASP A 133 20.56 11.45 -9.05
CA ASP A 133 20.03 12.78 -9.28
C ASP A 133 19.38 13.33 -8.01
N GLY A 134 19.57 14.61 -7.70
CA GLY A 134 18.88 15.29 -6.60
C GLY A 134 17.35 15.33 -6.75
N ASN A 135 16.85 15.11 -7.97
CA ASN A 135 15.43 15.05 -8.29
C ASN A 135 14.96 13.61 -8.61
N ALA A 136 15.67 12.56 -8.14
CA ALA A 136 15.31 11.18 -8.44
C ALA A 136 13.87 10.84 -8.08
N TYR A 137 13.38 11.40 -6.99
CA TYR A 137 12.01 11.19 -6.48
C TYR A 137 11.04 12.35 -6.79
N ALA A 138 11.49 13.37 -7.54
CA ALA A 138 10.63 14.50 -7.89
C ALA A 138 9.39 14.00 -8.66
N SER A 139 8.22 14.49 -8.28
CA SER A 139 6.92 14.11 -8.84
C SER A 139 6.49 12.64 -8.59
N ALA A 140 7.30 11.80 -7.94
CA ALA A 140 6.93 10.41 -7.68
C ALA A 140 5.67 10.32 -6.81
N ALA A 141 5.54 11.17 -5.79
CA ALA A 141 4.35 11.23 -4.95
C ALA A 141 3.10 11.67 -5.73
N ASP A 142 3.21 12.68 -6.64
CA ASP A 142 2.09 13.07 -7.50
C ASP A 142 1.65 11.97 -8.46
N THR A 143 2.61 11.12 -8.91
CA THR A 143 2.30 9.98 -9.79
C THR A 143 1.37 8.98 -9.12
N LEU A 144 1.47 8.80 -7.80
CA LEU A 144 0.55 7.92 -7.06
C LEU A 144 -0.91 8.42 -7.10
N LEU A 145 -1.09 9.74 -7.18
CA LEU A 145 -2.44 10.33 -7.26
C LEU A 145 -3.14 10.03 -8.60
N VAL A 146 -2.42 9.58 -9.63
CA VAL A 146 -3.04 9.14 -10.89
C VAL A 146 -3.88 7.89 -10.62
N TYR A 147 -3.33 6.91 -9.90
CA TYR A 147 -4.07 5.72 -9.50
C TYR A 147 -5.22 6.06 -8.55
N MET A 148 -4.99 6.91 -7.54
CA MET A 148 -6.06 7.34 -6.63
C MET A 148 -7.27 7.91 -7.38
N ARG A 149 -7.02 8.76 -8.39
CA ARG A 149 -8.09 9.32 -9.24
C ARG A 149 -8.80 8.27 -10.07
N GLN A 150 -8.07 7.26 -10.55
CA GLN A 150 -8.65 6.14 -11.32
C GLN A 150 -9.59 5.31 -10.44
N GLN A 151 -9.30 5.17 -9.12
CA GLN A 151 -10.11 4.41 -8.17
C GLN A 151 -11.35 5.18 -7.64
N ARG A 152 -11.53 6.45 -7.99
CA ARG A 152 -12.67 7.24 -7.49
C ARG A 152 -14.01 6.60 -7.88
N SER A 153 -14.87 6.40 -6.88
CA SER A 153 -16.31 6.18 -7.05
C SER A 153 -17.08 7.51 -7.06
N GLY A 154 -18.32 7.51 -7.49
CA GLY A 154 -19.01 8.73 -7.86
C GLY A 154 -18.51 9.25 -9.22
N TYR A 155 -18.08 10.51 -9.34
CA TYR A 155 -17.46 10.98 -10.57
C TYR A 155 -16.02 10.45 -10.67
N ASN A 156 -15.77 9.65 -11.70
CA ASN A 156 -14.46 9.11 -12.00
C ASN A 156 -13.79 9.92 -13.14
N PRO A 157 -12.68 10.66 -12.86
CA PRO A 157 -12.05 11.52 -13.85
C PRO A 157 -11.31 10.75 -14.96
N PHE A 158 -10.87 9.51 -14.70
CA PHE A 158 -10.24 8.65 -15.69
C PHE A 158 -11.27 8.20 -16.74
N LEU A 159 -12.40 7.68 -16.29
CA LEU A 159 -13.49 7.23 -17.15
C LEU A 159 -14.32 8.41 -17.70
N ARG A 160 -14.19 9.58 -17.11
CA ARG A 160 -14.99 10.80 -17.40
C ARG A 160 -16.50 10.55 -17.30
N ASP A 161 -16.88 9.68 -16.40
CA ASP A 161 -18.26 9.31 -16.11
C ASP A 161 -18.47 9.14 -14.59
N SER A 162 -19.70 9.02 -14.18
CA SER A 162 -20.03 8.71 -12.79
C SER A 162 -20.40 7.24 -12.65
N VAL A 163 -19.77 6.58 -11.68
CA VAL A 163 -19.96 5.17 -11.34
C VAL A 163 -20.71 5.04 -10.02
N HIS A 164 -21.37 3.91 -9.79
CA HIS A 164 -22.07 3.59 -8.53
C HIS A 164 -22.98 4.72 -8.01
N LYS A 165 -23.79 5.31 -8.90
CA LYS A 165 -24.65 6.47 -8.61
C LYS A 165 -25.79 6.16 -7.65
N LEU A 166 -26.13 4.88 -7.49
CA LEU A 166 -27.28 4.42 -6.72
C LEU A 166 -26.91 3.99 -5.29
N ASP A 167 -25.69 4.24 -4.83
CA ASP A 167 -25.23 3.85 -3.49
C ASP A 167 -25.96 4.62 -2.40
N GLY A 168 -26.51 4.00 -1.35
CA GLY A 168 -26.57 2.54 -1.21
C GLY A 168 -27.74 2.18 -0.30
N ILE A 169 -27.95 0.88 -0.08
CA ILE A 169 -29.02 0.39 0.83
C ILE A 169 -28.40 -0.11 2.13
N ILE A 170 -28.90 0.36 3.26
CA ILE A 170 -28.46 -0.10 4.60
C ILE A 170 -28.91 -1.55 4.79
N VAL A 171 -27.97 -2.41 5.21
CA VAL A 171 -28.21 -3.83 5.51
C VAL A 171 -27.80 -4.13 6.95
N ASP A 172 -28.28 -5.26 7.50
CA ASP A 172 -27.91 -5.74 8.84
C ASP A 172 -28.10 -4.68 9.96
N ASP A 173 -29.10 -3.82 9.80
CA ASP A 173 -29.54 -2.84 10.80
C ASP A 173 -31.03 -3.09 11.14
N PRO A 174 -31.37 -3.42 12.41
CA PRO A 174 -32.75 -3.73 12.78
C PRO A 174 -33.70 -2.54 12.72
N VAL A 175 -33.17 -1.30 12.65
CA VAL A 175 -33.98 -0.05 12.66
C VAL A 175 -33.99 0.59 11.27
N ARG A 176 -32.87 0.58 10.57
CA ARG A 176 -32.66 1.31 9.30
C ARG A 176 -32.52 0.40 8.10
N GLY A 177 -32.49 -0.91 8.29
CA GLY A 177 -32.35 -1.89 7.19
C GLY A 177 -33.35 -1.66 6.07
N GLY A 178 -32.89 -1.66 4.83
CA GLY A 178 -33.68 -1.37 3.63
C GLY A 178 -33.84 0.11 3.30
N GLN A 179 -33.37 1.04 4.14
CA GLN A 179 -33.39 2.47 3.83
C GLN A 179 -32.23 2.84 2.91
N PHE A 180 -32.48 3.78 2.00
CA PHE A 180 -31.46 4.37 1.15
C PHE A 180 -30.59 5.36 1.93
N LEU A 181 -29.27 5.28 1.76
CA LEU A 181 -28.27 6.21 2.28
C LEU A 181 -27.42 6.74 1.11
N PRO A 182 -27.36 8.07 0.87
CA PRO A 182 -26.59 8.63 -0.24
C PRO A 182 -25.10 8.64 0.06
N VAL A 183 -24.39 7.56 -0.24
CA VAL A 183 -22.96 7.36 0.07
C VAL A 183 -22.07 7.23 -1.17
N SER A 184 -22.55 7.59 -2.34
CA SER A 184 -21.73 7.62 -3.55
C SER A 184 -20.50 8.51 -3.38
N GLY A 185 -19.32 8.08 -3.83
CA GLY A 185 -18.02 8.75 -3.66
C GLY A 185 -17.00 7.83 -3.00
N GLY A 186 -15.85 8.35 -2.58
CA GLY A 186 -14.73 7.56 -2.06
C GLY A 186 -13.97 6.81 -3.16
N TRP A 187 -13.25 5.79 -2.79
CA TRP A 187 -12.42 4.99 -3.70
C TRP A 187 -12.79 3.51 -3.61
N ALA A 188 -12.74 2.82 -4.74
CA ALA A 188 -12.66 1.37 -4.78
C ALA A 188 -11.37 0.92 -4.06
N ASP A 189 -11.40 -0.22 -3.39
CA ASP A 189 -10.32 -0.67 -2.53
C ASP A 189 -9.12 -1.18 -3.34
N ALA A 190 -9.38 -1.94 -4.39
CA ALA A 190 -8.35 -2.56 -5.22
C ALA A 190 -8.86 -2.79 -6.65
N GLY A 191 -8.71 -3.98 -7.23
CA GLY A 191 -9.27 -4.38 -8.52
C GLY A 191 -10.78 -4.61 -8.48
N ASP A 192 -11.34 -4.87 -7.31
CA ASP A 192 -12.77 -4.91 -7.01
C ASP A 192 -13.33 -3.49 -6.74
N TYR A 193 -14.64 -3.39 -6.50
CA TYR A 193 -15.32 -2.11 -6.27
C TYR A 193 -15.84 -1.95 -4.84
N LEU A 194 -15.45 -2.82 -3.92
CA LEU A 194 -15.76 -2.65 -2.50
C LEU A 194 -15.09 -1.38 -1.96
N GLN A 195 -15.70 -0.80 -0.94
CA GLN A 195 -15.16 0.38 -0.28
C GLN A 195 -15.23 0.19 1.23
N TYR A 196 -14.11 0.43 1.89
CA TYR A 196 -14.02 0.24 3.32
C TYR A 196 -13.55 1.51 4.02
N VAL A 197 -14.14 1.80 5.17
CA VAL A 197 -13.71 2.93 6.00
C VAL A 197 -12.32 2.67 6.57
N THR A 198 -12.01 1.41 6.88
CA THR A 198 -10.69 1.00 7.38
C THR A 198 -9.56 1.47 6.48
N THR A 199 -9.63 1.22 5.17
CA THR A 199 -8.60 1.59 4.19
C THR A 199 -8.73 3.06 3.76
N SER A 200 -9.95 3.53 3.45
CA SER A 200 -10.17 4.90 2.96
C SER A 200 -9.86 5.98 4.00
N ALA A 201 -10.13 5.74 5.29
CA ALA A 201 -9.80 6.71 6.33
C ALA A 201 -8.29 6.81 6.57
N ASN A 202 -7.57 5.68 6.50
CA ASN A 202 -6.12 5.67 6.55
C ASN A 202 -5.53 6.40 5.33
N ALA A 203 -5.98 6.09 4.13
CA ALA A 203 -5.54 6.76 2.90
C ALA A 203 -5.75 8.28 3.00
N THR A 204 -6.93 8.71 3.44
CA THR A 204 -7.25 10.12 3.67
C THR A 204 -6.29 10.74 4.68
N PHE A 205 -6.08 10.09 5.83
CA PHE A 205 -5.19 10.59 6.88
C PHE A 205 -3.75 10.72 6.40
N VAL A 206 -3.21 9.71 5.72
CA VAL A 206 -1.81 9.72 5.28
C VAL A 206 -1.57 10.75 4.18
N MET A 207 -2.49 10.94 3.24
CA MET A 207 -2.39 12.01 2.24
C MET A 207 -2.42 13.41 2.89
N LEU A 208 -3.28 13.63 3.90
CA LEU A 208 -3.29 14.87 4.68
C LEU A 208 -1.98 15.06 5.45
N MET A 209 -1.45 14.01 6.07
CA MET A 209 -0.17 14.01 6.78
C MET A 209 0.99 14.31 5.82
N ALA A 210 0.98 13.71 4.64
CA ALA A 210 1.98 13.93 3.60
C ALA A 210 2.00 15.40 3.12
N TYR A 211 0.83 16.01 2.95
CA TYR A 211 0.76 17.44 2.67
C TYR A 211 1.23 18.30 3.84
N ARG A 212 0.78 18.01 5.06
CA ARG A 212 1.14 18.77 6.27
C ARG A 212 2.65 18.86 6.46
N ASP A 213 3.33 17.72 6.31
CA ASP A 213 4.75 17.61 6.65
C ASP A 213 5.66 17.91 5.44
N HIS A 214 5.18 17.70 4.21
CA HIS A 214 5.91 17.89 2.97
C HIS A 214 5.12 18.71 1.91
N PRO A 215 4.66 19.94 2.24
CA PRO A 215 3.77 20.71 1.35
C PRO A 215 4.40 21.05 0.00
N ASN A 216 5.74 21.14 -0.07
CA ASN A 216 6.46 21.49 -1.29
C ASN A 216 6.67 20.31 -2.26
N ALA A 217 6.26 19.10 -1.90
CA ALA A 217 6.35 17.93 -2.77
C ALA A 217 5.23 17.86 -3.83
N TRP A 218 4.16 18.63 -3.65
CA TRP A 218 2.90 18.48 -4.37
C TRP A 218 2.69 19.53 -5.46
N GLY A 219 2.10 19.12 -6.59
CA GLY A 219 1.65 19.97 -7.68
C GLY A 219 0.20 20.42 -7.49
N ASP A 220 -0.20 21.31 -8.41
CA ASP A 220 -1.56 21.78 -8.65
C ASP A 220 -1.77 21.67 -10.17
N GLY A 221 -2.01 20.47 -10.64
CA GLY A 221 -2.19 20.15 -12.07
C GLY A 221 -3.61 19.73 -12.41
N HIS A 222 -4.45 19.53 -11.38
CA HIS A 222 -5.82 19.05 -11.54
C HIS A 222 -6.78 19.90 -10.70
N ASP A 223 -8.04 19.95 -11.13
CA ASP A 223 -9.13 20.53 -10.34
C ASP A 223 -9.66 19.54 -9.27
N ALA A 224 -10.55 19.99 -8.41
CA ALA A 224 -11.16 19.16 -7.36
C ALA A 224 -11.92 17.91 -7.90
N ARG A 225 -12.31 17.91 -9.19
CA ARG A 225 -12.89 16.74 -9.84
C ARG A 225 -11.85 15.77 -10.36
N GLY A 226 -10.57 16.09 -10.24
CA GLY A 226 -9.46 15.29 -10.77
C GLY A 226 -9.21 15.46 -12.26
N LEU A 227 -9.82 16.47 -12.89
CA LEU A 227 -9.60 16.79 -14.31
C LEU A 227 -8.39 17.74 -14.47
N PRO A 228 -7.66 17.65 -15.59
CA PRO A 228 -6.53 18.55 -15.84
C PRO A 228 -6.92 20.03 -15.74
N GLY A 229 -6.17 20.81 -14.95
CA GLY A 229 -6.37 22.24 -14.74
C GLY A 229 -6.14 22.64 -13.28
N ALA A 230 -5.20 23.57 -13.05
CA ALA A 230 -4.90 24.10 -11.71
C ALA A 230 -6.10 24.85 -11.12
N ASN A 231 -6.33 24.69 -9.81
CA ASN A 231 -7.42 25.35 -9.08
C ASN A 231 -6.94 26.15 -7.85
N GLY A 232 -5.63 26.24 -7.62
CA GLY A 232 -5.02 26.91 -6.46
C GLY A 232 -4.96 26.02 -5.20
N VAL A 233 -5.31 24.74 -5.32
CA VAL A 233 -5.23 23.74 -4.25
C VAL A 233 -4.28 22.63 -4.69
N PRO A 234 -3.28 22.25 -3.88
CA PRO A 234 -2.43 21.10 -4.20
C PRO A 234 -3.25 19.83 -4.44
N ASP A 235 -2.90 19.09 -5.49
CA ASP A 235 -3.63 17.90 -5.95
C ASP A 235 -3.90 16.88 -4.83
N VAL A 236 -2.95 16.70 -3.90
CA VAL A 236 -3.10 15.78 -2.75
C VAL A 236 -4.19 16.23 -1.78
N LEU A 237 -4.41 17.54 -1.61
CA LEU A 237 -5.49 18.05 -0.77
C LEU A 237 -6.87 17.87 -1.44
N ASP A 238 -6.94 18.02 -2.76
CA ASP A 238 -8.18 17.74 -3.50
C ASP A 238 -8.52 16.25 -3.42
N GLU A 239 -7.50 15.36 -3.51
CA GLU A 239 -7.71 13.93 -3.37
C GLU A 239 -8.13 13.55 -1.93
N ALA A 240 -7.45 14.08 -0.93
CA ALA A 240 -7.82 13.87 0.47
C ALA A 240 -9.22 14.43 0.80
N ARG A 241 -9.62 15.57 0.18
CA ARG A 241 -10.97 16.12 0.31
C ARG A 241 -12.02 15.16 -0.22
N HIS A 242 -11.77 14.50 -1.35
CA HIS A 242 -12.67 13.48 -1.90
C HIS A 242 -12.94 12.37 -0.87
N GLY A 243 -11.91 11.88 -0.19
CA GLY A 243 -12.04 10.91 0.91
C GLY A 243 -12.81 11.47 2.12
N LEU A 244 -12.47 12.68 2.58
CA LEU A 244 -13.16 13.33 3.72
C LEU A 244 -14.66 13.50 3.44
N GLU A 245 -15.04 13.87 2.22
CA GLU A 245 -16.44 14.04 1.84
C GLU A 245 -17.19 12.71 1.86
N TRP A 246 -16.57 11.62 1.43
CA TRP A 246 -17.16 10.29 1.53
C TRP A 246 -17.27 9.83 2.98
N LEU A 247 -16.23 9.99 3.78
CA LEU A 247 -16.25 9.66 5.20
C LEU A 247 -17.36 10.41 5.96
N LEU A 248 -17.63 11.69 5.60
CA LEU A 248 -18.75 12.44 6.18
C LEU A 248 -20.13 11.87 5.81
N ARG A 249 -20.25 11.21 4.64
CA ARG A 249 -21.48 10.50 4.25
C ARG A 249 -21.62 9.17 5.00
N MET A 250 -20.49 8.49 5.26
CA MET A 250 -20.45 7.23 6.00
C MET A 250 -20.56 7.43 7.53
N PHE A 251 -20.41 8.66 8.03
CA PHE A 251 -20.62 9.02 9.43
C PHE A 251 -21.47 10.30 9.55
N PRO A 252 -22.76 10.25 9.17
CA PRO A 252 -23.62 11.45 9.14
C PRO A 252 -24.00 11.95 10.55
N SER A 253 -24.02 11.08 11.56
CA SER A 253 -24.37 11.40 12.95
C SER A 253 -23.77 10.37 13.92
N ASP A 254 -23.70 10.70 15.21
CA ASP A 254 -23.07 9.85 16.24
C ASP A 254 -23.78 8.49 16.44
N ASP A 255 -25.02 8.38 16.04
CA ASP A 255 -25.80 7.13 16.08
C ASP A 255 -25.77 6.35 14.74
N GLN A 256 -25.12 6.91 13.71
CA GLN A 256 -25.01 6.34 12.37
C GLN A 256 -23.55 6.28 11.93
N MET A 257 -22.89 5.19 12.27
CA MET A 257 -21.52 4.90 11.87
C MET A 257 -21.50 3.68 10.96
N TYR A 258 -21.04 3.86 9.75
CA TYR A 258 -20.93 2.80 8.74
C TYR A 258 -19.48 2.44 8.52
N ASN A 259 -19.21 1.22 8.06
CA ASN A 259 -17.86 0.67 7.91
C ASN A 259 -17.53 0.23 6.48
N GLN A 260 -18.54 -0.17 5.70
CA GLN A 260 -18.33 -0.83 4.41
C GLN A 260 -19.46 -0.49 3.44
N LEU A 261 -19.12 -0.38 2.16
CA LEU A 261 -20.01 -0.22 1.02
C LEU A 261 -19.66 -1.27 -0.04
N GLY A 262 -20.64 -2.06 -0.47
CA GLY A 262 -20.42 -3.27 -1.25
C GLY A 262 -20.04 -4.48 -0.39
N ASP A 263 -19.95 -5.66 -0.98
CA ASP A 263 -19.45 -6.88 -0.38
C ASP A 263 -18.97 -7.87 -1.46
N ASP A 264 -18.36 -8.98 -1.07
CA ASP A 264 -17.73 -9.97 -1.94
C ASP A 264 -18.65 -10.65 -2.96
N ARG A 265 -19.91 -10.22 -3.09
CA ARG A 265 -20.80 -10.65 -4.18
C ARG A 265 -20.44 -10.00 -5.51
N ASP A 266 -19.68 -8.90 -5.53
CA ASP A 266 -19.19 -8.28 -6.76
C ASP A 266 -18.04 -9.04 -7.42
N HIS A 267 -17.25 -9.80 -6.69
CA HIS A 267 -16.08 -10.54 -7.18
C HIS A 267 -16.37 -11.54 -8.31
N VAL A 268 -17.63 -11.78 -8.64
CA VAL A 268 -18.03 -12.63 -9.78
C VAL A 268 -18.34 -11.82 -11.04
N TYR A 269 -18.28 -10.51 -10.98
CA TYR A 269 -18.62 -9.56 -12.04
C TYR A 269 -17.41 -8.67 -12.31
N LEU A 270 -16.44 -9.18 -13.06
CA LEU A 270 -15.25 -8.41 -13.47
C LEU A 270 -15.60 -7.55 -14.68
N ASP A 271 -16.39 -6.51 -14.46
CA ASP A 271 -16.78 -5.49 -15.44
C ASP A 271 -16.15 -4.15 -15.08
N LEU A 272 -16.16 -3.18 -16.00
CA LEU A 272 -15.79 -1.80 -15.67
C LEU A 272 -16.80 -1.20 -14.67
N PRO A 273 -16.37 -0.27 -13.78
CA PRO A 273 -17.27 0.31 -12.78
C PRO A 273 -18.44 1.13 -13.39
N THR A 274 -18.35 1.47 -14.69
CA THR A 274 -19.45 2.10 -15.45
C THR A 274 -20.51 1.11 -15.90
N THR A 275 -20.16 -0.17 -15.96
CA THR A 275 -21.02 -1.27 -16.43
C THR A 275 -21.18 -2.36 -15.38
N ASP A 276 -20.76 -2.08 -14.13
CA ASP A 276 -20.91 -3.02 -13.03
C ASP A 276 -22.33 -3.56 -12.96
N SER A 277 -22.43 -4.88 -13.08
CA SER A 277 -23.69 -5.62 -13.07
C SER A 277 -23.87 -6.48 -11.84
N SER A 278 -23.12 -6.22 -10.78
CA SER A 278 -23.20 -6.93 -9.50
C SER A 278 -24.62 -6.99 -8.98
N ASP A 279 -25.02 -8.16 -8.45
CA ASP A 279 -26.34 -8.41 -7.90
C ASP A 279 -26.24 -8.76 -6.41
N TYR A 280 -26.61 -7.82 -5.58
CA TYR A 280 -26.63 -7.97 -4.13
C TYR A 280 -27.95 -8.57 -3.59
N GLY A 281 -28.76 -9.19 -4.44
CA GLY A 281 -29.99 -9.89 -4.09
C GLY A 281 -31.27 -9.10 -4.36
N TRP A 282 -31.16 -7.90 -4.94
CA TRP A 282 -32.31 -7.08 -5.36
C TRP A 282 -32.22 -6.58 -6.80
N GLY A 283 -31.38 -7.24 -7.63
CA GLY A 283 -31.25 -7.02 -9.07
C GLY A 283 -29.88 -6.47 -9.47
N LYS A 284 -29.49 -6.77 -10.72
CA LYS A 284 -28.20 -6.40 -11.29
C LYS A 284 -28.02 -4.88 -11.41
N GLY A 285 -26.82 -4.39 -11.06
CA GLY A 285 -26.44 -2.99 -11.20
C GLY A 285 -27.31 -2.03 -10.37
N ARG A 286 -27.92 -2.55 -9.29
CA ARG A 286 -28.72 -1.76 -8.35
C ARG A 286 -27.82 -1.23 -7.22
N GLU A 287 -28.46 -0.67 -6.20
CA GLU A 287 -27.82 -0.13 -5.02
C GLU A 287 -26.89 -1.14 -4.36
N ARG A 288 -25.72 -0.70 -3.90
CA ARG A 288 -24.81 -1.54 -3.12
C ARG A 288 -25.18 -1.55 -1.64
N PRO A 289 -24.90 -2.65 -0.90
CA PRO A 289 -25.18 -2.72 0.54
C PRO A 289 -24.24 -1.81 1.34
N VAL A 290 -24.80 -1.14 2.35
CA VAL A 290 -24.05 -0.32 3.32
C VAL A 290 -24.13 -0.99 4.69
N TYR A 291 -22.98 -1.30 5.27
CA TYR A 291 -22.89 -2.00 6.55
C TYR A 291 -22.61 -1.04 7.69
N PRO A 292 -23.47 -1.00 8.73
CA PRO A 292 -23.22 -0.22 9.94
C PRO A 292 -22.20 -0.90 10.86
N CYS A 293 -21.46 -0.10 11.62
CA CYS A 293 -20.73 -0.57 12.79
C CYS A 293 -21.70 -0.89 13.93
N THR A 294 -22.06 -2.15 14.10
CA THR A 294 -23.02 -2.57 15.16
C THR A 294 -22.34 -2.80 16.51
N GLY A 295 -21.02 -3.04 16.54
CA GLY A 295 -20.29 -3.42 17.74
C GLY A 295 -20.48 -4.89 18.14
N ARG A 296 -20.98 -5.70 17.23
CA ARG A 296 -21.20 -7.15 17.40
C ARG A 296 -20.95 -7.87 16.07
N PRO A 297 -20.79 -9.21 16.09
CA PRO A 297 -20.55 -9.97 14.88
C PRO A 297 -21.62 -9.74 13.81
N GLN A 298 -21.17 -9.58 12.56
CA GLN A 298 -21.97 -9.30 11.37
C GLN A 298 -21.56 -10.20 10.20
N GLY A 299 -22.49 -10.43 9.29
CA GLY A 299 -22.33 -11.19 8.05
C GLY A 299 -23.69 -11.56 7.50
N LEU A 300 -23.85 -11.54 6.16
CA LEU A 300 -25.17 -11.73 5.55
C LEU A 300 -25.52 -13.18 5.21
N LEU A 301 -24.54 -14.04 4.99
CA LEU A 301 -24.78 -15.41 4.56
C LEU A 301 -24.24 -16.42 5.57
N GLN A 302 -23.27 -17.23 5.17
CA GLN A 302 -22.77 -18.32 6.02
C GLN A 302 -21.58 -17.92 6.90
N TYR A 303 -20.96 -16.78 6.63
CA TYR A 303 -19.79 -16.30 7.37
C TYR A 303 -20.14 -15.11 8.23
N THR A 304 -19.44 -14.98 9.34
CA THR A 304 -19.65 -13.92 10.32
C THR A 304 -18.31 -13.42 10.82
N ASN A 305 -18.15 -12.10 10.89
CA ASN A 305 -16.97 -11.47 11.49
C ASN A 305 -16.98 -11.61 13.03
N ARG A 306 -15.95 -11.05 13.67
CA ARG A 306 -15.76 -11.11 15.13
C ARG A 306 -15.78 -9.72 15.77
N SER A 307 -16.57 -8.80 15.23
CA SER A 307 -16.70 -7.44 15.78
C SER A 307 -17.10 -7.47 17.25
N THR A 308 -16.49 -6.61 18.05
CA THR A 308 -16.70 -6.51 19.52
C THR A 308 -17.03 -5.11 19.98
N GLY A 309 -16.82 -4.09 19.15
CA GLY A 309 -17.04 -2.68 19.47
C GLY A 309 -17.07 -1.81 18.21
N LYS A 310 -16.82 -0.52 18.39
CA LYS A 310 -16.80 0.48 17.31
C LYS A 310 -15.51 1.30 17.30
N ALA A 311 -14.64 1.09 18.29
CA ALA A 311 -13.53 2.00 18.55
C ALA A 311 -12.50 2.03 17.43
N SER A 312 -12.23 0.90 16.75
CA SER A 312 -11.29 0.87 15.63
C SER A 312 -11.73 1.80 14.49
N THR A 313 -12.96 1.68 14.03
CA THR A 313 -13.51 2.56 12.98
C THR A 313 -13.70 4.00 13.47
N ALA A 314 -14.12 4.18 14.72
CA ALA A 314 -14.34 5.50 15.33
C ALA A 314 -13.04 6.31 15.45
N GLY A 315 -11.94 5.66 15.84
CA GLY A 315 -10.61 6.27 15.92
C GLY A 315 -10.10 6.76 14.56
N LYS A 316 -10.30 5.95 13.51
CA LYS A 316 -9.97 6.30 12.12
C LYS A 316 -10.74 7.52 11.63
N TYR A 317 -12.06 7.57 11.85
CA TYR A 317 -12.86 8.76 11.55
C TYR A 317 -12.35 9.99 12.32
N ALA A 318 -12.12 9.84 13.63
CA ALA A 318 -11.65 10.93 14.47
C ALA A 318 -10.32 11.50 13.97
N ALA A 319 -9.37 10.64 13.63
CA ALA A 319 -8.05 11.04 13.13
C ALA A 319 -8.13 11.78 11.79
N ALA A 320 -8.81 11.20 10.79
CA ALA A 320 -8.95 11.79 9.47
C ALA A 320 -9.68 13.15 9.52
N PHE A 321 -10.79 13.24 10.25
CA PHE A 321 -11.53 14.48 10.38
C PHE A 321 -10.78 15.54 11.19
N ALA A 322 -10.07 15.17 12.25
CA ALA A 322 -9.34 16.14 13.06
C ALA A 322 -8.19 16.78 12.28
N LEU A 323 -7.43 15.99 11.51
CA LEU A 323 -6.38 16.51 10.66
C LEU A 323 -6.95 17.32 9.48
N GLY A 324 -8.03 16.83 8.87
CA GLY A 324 -8.75 17.56 7.82
C GLY A 324 -9.26 18.92 8.33
N ALA A 325 -9.85 18.97 9.53
CA ALA A 325 -10.31 20.22 10.13
C ALA A 325 -9.18 21.25 10.30
N GLN A 326 -7.99 20.81 10.66
CA GLN A 326 -6.82 21.68 10.80
C GLN A 326 -6.38 22.24 9.44
N LEU A 327 -6.25 21.38 8.42
CA LEU A 327 -5.69 21.78 7.11
C LEU A 327 -6.66 22.58 6.24
N PHE A 328 -7.96 22.41 6.43
CA PHE A 328 -8.98 23.18 5.71
C PHE A 328 -9.49 24.40 6.47
N ALA A 329 -9.00 24.68 7.69
CA ALA A 329 -9.51 25.77 8.54
C ALA A 329 -9.52 27.15 7.84
N GLU A 330 -8.48 27.47 7.09
CA GLU A 330 -8.35 28.74 6.38
C GLU A 330 -9.00 28.70 4.97
N ARG A 331 -8.98 27.52 4.31
CA ARG A 331 -9.45 27.36 2.93
C ARG A 331 -10.96 27.22 2.84
N ASP A 332 -11.57 26.47 3.75
CA ASP A 332 -13.01 26.17 3.82
C ASP A 332 -13.45 26.04 5.28
N PRO A 333 -13.66 27.17 5.99
CA PRO A 333 -14.01 27.15 7.41
C PRO A 333 -15.30 26.37 7.73
N ALA A 334 -16.27 26.36 6.81
CA ALA A 334 -17.52 25.62 7.02
C ALA A 334 -17.30 24.11 6.95
N PHE A 335 -16.50 23.64 6.00
CA PHE A 335 -16.10 22.25 5.90
C PHE A 335 -15.26 21.83 7.11
N ALA A 336 -14.28 22.66 7.52
CA ALA A 336 -13.46 22.43 8.71
C ALA A 336 -14.30 22.33 9.99
N ALA A 337 -15.31 23.17 10.17
CA ALA A 337 -16.19 23.14 11.33
C ALA A 337 -16.99 21.82 11.41
N ARG A 338 -17.50 21.34 10.27
CA ARG A 338 -18.20 20.03 10.20
C ARG A 338 -17.27 18.88 10.57
N MET A 339 -16.05 18.87 10.03
CA MET A 339 -15.05 17.85 10.34
C MET A 339 -14.68 17.88 11.83
N ARG A 340 -14.49 19.07 12.43
CA ARG A 340 -14.22 19.22 13.86
C ARG A 340 -15.33 18.60 14.71
N GLU A 341 -16.60 18.88 14.38
CA GLU A 341 -17.75 18.30 15.07
C GLU A 341 -17.76 16.78 14.96
N ARG A 342 -17.58 16.25 13.73
CA ARG A 342 -17.57 14.81 13.48
C ARG A 342 -16.37 14.09 14.09
N ALA A 343 -15.18 14.72 14.16
CA ALA A 343 -14.01 14.17 14.82
C ALA A 343 -14.25 13.93 16.32
N ILE A 344 -14.83 14.93 17.01
CA ILE A 344 -15.15 14.83 18.43
C ILE A 344 -16.22 13.76 18.64
N GLY A 345 -17.31 13.78 17.83
CA GLY A 345 -18.38 12.80 17.91
C GLY A 345 -17.89 11.37 17.69
N ALA A 346 -17.08 11.14 16.66
CA ALA A 346 -16.51 9.82 16.38
C ALA A 346 -15.65 9.30 17.54
N TYR A 347 -14.76 10.12 18.08
CA TYR A 347 -13.92 9.74 19.21
C TYR A 347 -14.74 9.36 20.45
N GLU A 348 -15.80 10.14 20.78
CA GLU A 348 -16.68 9.82 21.90
C GLU A 348 -17.52 8.55 21.67
N VAL A 349 -17.86 8.23 20.41
CA VAL A 349 -18.46 6.92 20.06
C VAL A 349 -17.46 5.80 20.34
N GLY A 350 -16.19 5.92 19.93
CA GLY A 350 -15.15 4.93 20.18
C GLY A 350 -14.93 4.69 21.69
N ARG A 351 -14.86 5.76 22.48
CA ARG A 351 -14.74 5.66 23.95
C ARG A 351 -15.92 4.93 24.60
N ARG A 352 -17.13 5.14 24.06
CA ARG A 352 -18.36 4.53 24.58
C ARG A 352 -18.50 3.06 24.21
N PHE A 353 -17.96 2.66 23.06
CA PHE A 353 -18.08 1.31 22.53
C PHE A 353 -16.70 0.74 22.16
N PRO A 354 -15.83 0.47 23.17
CA PRO A 354 -14.49 -0.06 22.92
C PRO A 354 -14.54 -1.42 22.22
N GLY A 355 -13.54 -1.70 21.39
CA GLY A 355 -13.45 -2.93 20.58
C GLY A 355 -13.43 -2.65 19.09
N VAL A 356 -13.34 -3.72 18.31
CA VAL A 356 -13.16 -3.67 16.85
C VAL A 356 -14.49 -3.72 16.11
N CYS A 357 -14.57 -2.99 14.99
CA CYS A 357 -15.60 -3.10 13.98
C CYS A 357 -14.97 -3.64 12.69
N GLN A 358 -15.06 -4.95 12.49
CA GLN A 358 -14.53 -5.62 11.30
C GLN A 358 -15.48 -5.45 10.12
N THR A 359 -14.98 -5.60 8.90
CA THR A 359 -15.81 -5.62 7.69
C THR A 359 -16.68 -6.89 7.66
N ALA A 360 -17.79 -6.88 6.95
CA ALA A 360 -18.78 -7.94 6.94
C ALA A 360 -18.57 -8.88 5.74
N PRO A 361 -18.28 -10.18 5.97
CA PRO A 361 -18.22 -11.18 4.91
C PRO A 361 -19.62 -11.54 4.41
N ALA A 362 -19.73 -11.94 3.14
CA ALA A 362 -20.96 -12.48 2.56
C ALA A 362 -20.79 -13.90 2.02
N ARG A 363 -20.14 -14.08 0.87
CA ARG A 363 -19.95 -15.40 0.22
C ARG A 363 -18.70 -16.14 0.64
N ALA A 364 -17.63 -15.40 0.93
CA ALA A 364 -16.34 -15.94 1.34
C ALA A 364 -16.04 -15.58 2.81
N PRO A 365 -15.23 -16.37 3.52
CA PRO A 365 -14.74 -16.01 4.85
C PRO A 365 -13.64 -14.93 4.75
N TYR A 366 -13.81 -14.00 3.83
CA TYR A 366 -12.83 -12.98 3.49
C TYR A 366 -13.36 -11.62 3.94
N PHE A 367 -12.61 -10.96 4.82
CA PHE A 367 -12.92 -9.65 5.38
C PHE A 367 -11.68 -9.08 6.08
N TYR A 368 -11.66 -7.79 6.32
CA TYR A 368 -10.61 -7.15 7.10
C TYR A 368 -10.75 -7.52 8.57
N GLU A 369 -9.91 -8.44 9.01
CA GLU A 369 -9.95 -9.08 10.33
C GLU A 369 -9.23 -8.25 11.40
N GLU A 370 -9.46 -6.95 11.41
CA GLU A 370 -8.93 -6.07 12.43
C GLU A 370 -9.28 -6.59 13.83
N ASP A 371 -8.33 -6.78 14.72
CA ASP A 371 -8.57 -7.19 16.11
C ASP A 371 -7.84 -6.31 17.14
N ASN A 372 -7.31 -5.18 16.68
CA ASN A 372 -6.82 -4.07 17.48
C ASN A 372 -7.68 -2.81 17.27
N TRP A 373 -7.73 -1.95 18.24
CA TRP A 373 -8.47 -0.69 18.21
C TRP A 373 -7.80 0.43 19.01
N VAL A 374 -6.77 0.08 19.80
CA VAL A 374 -6.14 1.06 20.71
C VAL A 374 -5.25 2.02 19.94
N ASP A 375 -4.59 1.57 18.88
CA ASP A 375 -3.78 2.38 17.98
C ASP A 375 -4.61 3.40 17.21
N ASP A 376 -5.83 3.04 16.80
CA ASP A 376 -6.78 3.96 16.16
C ASP A 376 -7.25 5.05 17.12
N MET A 377 -7.58 4.66 18.35
CA MET A 377 -7.99 5.60 19.39
C MET A 377 -6.82 6.48 19.86
N GLU A 378 -5.61 5.96 19.87
CA GLU A 378 -4.38 6.72 20.09
C GLU A 378 -4.23 7.82 19.04
N LEU A 379 -4.30 7.45 17.75
CA LEU A 379 -4.19 8.39 16.65
C LEU A 379 -5.32 9.43 16.70
N GLY A 380 -6.56 8.99 16.91
CA GLY A 380 -7.72 9.87 17.07
C GLY A 380 -7.55 10.88 18.20
N ALA A 381 -7.11 10.42 19.37
CA ALA A 381 -6.85 11.27 20.54
C ALA A 381 -5.72 12.27 20.28
N SER A 382 -4.59 11.82 19.71
CA SER A 382 -3.46 12.69 19.40
C SER A 382 -3.83 13.82 18.43
N GLN A 383 -4.64 13.50 17.40
CA GLN A 383 -5.14 14.49 16.45
C GLN A 383 -6.18 15.45 17.06
N LEU A 384 -7.02 14.97 17.98
CA LEU A 384 -7.94 15.84 18.72
C LEU A 384 -7.18 16.77 19.68
N HIS A 385 -6.09 16.31 20.29
CA HIS A 385 -5.21 17.20 21.04
C HIS A 385 -4.65 18.31 20.16
N ALA A 386 -4.14 17.98 18.99
CA ALA A 386 -3.62 18.96 18.04
C ALA A 386 -4.70 19.96 17.58
N LEU A 387 -5.93 19.50 17.38
CA LEU A 387 -7.06 20.31 16.94
C LEU A 387 -7.64 21.23 18.02
N THR A 388 -7.67 20.76 19.28
CA THR A 388 -8.40 21.44 20.38
C THR A 388 -7.51 22.09 21.41
N GLY A 389 -6.26 21.63 21.57
CA GLY A 389 -5.36 21.99 22.64
C GLY A 389 -5.69 21.35 24.01
N GLU A 390 -6.74 20.52 24.09
CA GLU A 390 -7.16 19.91 25.37
C GLU A 390 -6.19 18.81 25.80
N ARG A 391 -5.55 18.99 26.97
CA ARG A 391 -4.56 18.05 27.53
C ARG A 391 -5.14 16.63 27.73
N ARG A 392 -6.44 16.49 28.01
CA ARG A 392 -7.08 15.19 28.21
C ARG A 392 -6.81 14.22 27.05
N TYR A 393 -6.90 14.71 25.82
CA TYR A 393 -6.67 13.87 24.64
C TYR A 393 -5.22 13.37 24.53
N LEU A 394 -4.24 14.20 24.88
CA LEU A 394 -2.84 13.76 24.92
C LEU A 394 -2.61 12.71 26.03
N THR A 395 -3.27 12.85 27.17
CA THR A 395 -3.21 11.87 28.25
C THR A 395 -3.81 10.54 27.81
N GLU A 396 -4.99 10.56 27.21
CA GLU A 396 -5.65 9.37 26.69
C GLU A 396 -4.86 8.70 25.55
N ALA A 397 -4.25 9.50 24.64
CA ALA A 397 -3.37 8.98 23.60
C ALA A 397 -2.19 8.19 24.18
N LEU A 398 -1.53 8.73 25.21
CA LEU A 398 -0.43 8.04 25.92
C LEU A 398 -0.90 6.74 26.61
N GLU A 399 -2.11 6.74 27.16
CA GLU A 399 -2.69 5.53 27.75
C GLU A 399 -2.95 4.43 26.71
N TYR A 400 -3.41 4.79 25.51
CA TYR A 400 -3.56 3.85 24.39
C TYR A 400 -2.20 3.39 23.85
N ALA A 401 -1.24 4.29 23.64
CA ALA A 401 0.11 3.96 23.17
C ALA A 401 0.81 2.91 24.05
N ARG A 402 0.58 2.96 25.36
CA ARG A 402 1.14 1.98 26.32
C ARG A 402 0.50 0.60 26.23
N GLN A 403 -0.71 0.49 25.68
CA GLN A 403 -1.40 -0.78 25.49
C GLN A 403 -0.87 -1.52 24.25
N GLU A 404 -0.49 -0.80 23.19
CA GLU A 404 0.18 -1.36 22.02
C GLU A 404 1.44 -0.58 21.64
N PRO A 405 2.50 -0.76 22.42
CA PRO A 405 3.73 -0.02 22.20
C PRO A 405 4.53 -0.47 20.96
N VAL A 406 4.24 -1.63 20.40
CA VAL A 406 4.89 -2.16 19.18
C VAL A 406 3.83 -2.89 18.36
N THR A 407 3.69 -2.49 17.12
CA THR A 407 2.80 -3.16 16.16
C THR A 407 3.12 -4.65 16.11
N PRO A 408 2.13 -5.55 16.24
CA PRO A 408 2.37 -6.99 16.35
C PRO A 408 3.20 -7.59 15.23
N TRP A 409 2.98 -7.20 13.98
CA TRP A 409 3.76 -7.73 12.86
C TRP A 409 5.25 -7.34 12.92
N MET A 410 5.60 -6.18 13.49
CA MET A 410 6.99 -5.81 13.75
C MET A 410 7.58 -6.66 14.88
N GLY A 411 6.84 -6.84 15.97
CA GLY A 411 7.30 -7.57 17.14
C GLY A 411 7.44 -9.08 16.92
N ALA A 412 6.43 -9.70 16.30
CA ALA A 412 6.24 -11.15 16.26
C ALA A 412 6.61 -11.84 14.94
N ASP A 413 6.88 -11.10 13.88
CA ASP A 413 7.11 -11.62 12.52
C ASP A 413 5.93 -12.43 11.95
N THR A 414 4.76 -12.20 12.45
CA THR A 414 3.52 -12.80 11.96
C THR A 414 2.41 -11.78 12.03
N ALA A 415 1.58 -11.75 10.99
CA ALA A 415 0.37 -10.97 10.99
C ALA A 415 -0.70 -11.72 10.20
N ARG A 416 -1.97 -11.50 10.55
CA ARG A 416 -3.07 -11.81 9.68
C ARG A 416 -3.31 -10.62 8.76
N HIS A 417 -3.88 -10.87 7.61
CA HIS A 417 -4.28 -9.83 6.69
C HIS A 417 -5.20 -8.81 7.39
N TYR A 418 -4.81 -7.54 7.34
CA TYR A 418 -5.51 -6.41 7.97
C TYR A 418 -5.92 -6.61 9.44
N GLN A 419 -5.16 -7.38 10.18
CA GLN A 419 -5.43 -7.61 11.58
C GLN A 419 -5.09 -6.40 12.43
N TRP A 420 -4.02 -5.68 12.08
CA TRP A 420 -3.50 -4.52 12.79
C TRP A 420 -3.41 -3.31 11.86
N PHE A 421 -4.22 -2.31 12.15
CA PHE A 421 -4.34 -1.10 11.36
C PHE A 421 -4.56 0.11 12.28
N PRO A 422 -3.88 1.28 12.10
CA PRO A 422 -3.03 1.62 10.98
C PRO A 422 -1.66 0.94 11.04
N TRP A 423 -1.10 0.71 9.87
CA TRP A 423 0.20 0.06 9.68
C TRP A 423 1.38 0.82 10.27
N HIS A 424 1.23 2.13 10.47
CA HIS A 424 2.33 3.06 10.67
C HIS A 424 2.59 3.42 12.12
N ASN A 425 1.78 3.01 13.10
CA ASN A 425 1.85 3.54 14.48
C ASN A 425 1.94 5.07 14.53
N ASN A 426 1.17 5.76 13.69
CA ASN A 426 1.24 7.21 13.55
C ASN A 426 0.90 7.95 14.84
N GLY A 427 0.12 7.34 15.73
CA GLY A 427 -0.20 7.89 17.03
C GLY A 427 1.03 8.21 17.87
N HIS A 428 2.01 7.32 17.93
CA HIS A 428 3.27 7.54 18.64
C HIS A 428 4.01 8.78 18.11
N HIS A 429 4.08 8.94 16.79
CA HIS A 429 4.69 10.11 16.16
C HIS A 429 3.91 11.39 16.48
N GLU A 430 2.59 11.35 16.45
CA GLU A 430 1.75 12.50 16.73
C GLU A 430 1.83 12.91 18.22
N ILE A 431 1.96 11.95 19.15
CA ILE A 431 2.25 12.23 20.56
C ILE A 431 3.63 12.90 20.71
N TRP A 432 4.66 12.36 20.03
CA TRP A 432 6.02 12.92 20.10
C TRP A 432 6.06 14.39 19.69
N ARG A 433 5.34 14.77 18.62
CA ARG A 433 5.29 16.15 18.11
C ARG A 433 4.31 17.06 18.85
N ALA A 434 3.46 16.50 19.71
CA ALA A 434 2.37 17.23 20.36
C ALA A 434 2.88 18.38 21.20
N HIS A 435 2.18 19.54 21.12
CA HIS A 435 2.43 20.66 22.02
C HIS A 435 2.11 20.25 23.45
N GLY A 436 3.05 20.49 24.36
CA GLY A 436 2.90 20.12 25.77
C GLY A 436 3.25 18.67 26.09
N ALA A 437 3.71 17.85 25.13
CA ALA A 437 4.36 16.59 25.43
C ALA A 437 5.70 16.85 26.14
N THR A 438 5.90 16.19 27.28
CA THR A 438 7.13 16.31 28.08
C THR A 438 8.28 15.51 27.46
N PRO A 439 9.56 15.84 27.76
CA PRO A 439 10.69 15.04 27.29
C PRO A 439 10.60 13.54 27.64
N PRO A 440 10.18 13.12 28.87
CA PRO A 440 9.94 11.70 29.14
C PRO A 440 8.87 11.06 28.27
N GLU A 441 7.74 11.73 28.01
CA GLU A 441 6.67 11.22 27.15
C GLU A 441 7.15 11.05 25.71
N ARG A 442 7.95 11.98 25.19
CA ARG A 442 8.57 11.87 23.85
C ARG A 442 9.55 10.71 23.75
N GLU A 443 10.42 10.54 24.77
CA GLU A 443 11.36 9.42 24.81
C GLU A 443 10.62 8.08 24.93
N GLU A 444 9.52 8.03 25.68
CA GLU A 444 8.71 6.84 25.84
C GLU A 444 8.21 6.34 24.47
N VAL A 445 7.51 7.19 23.68
CA VAL A 445 6.98 6.79 22.36
C VAL A 445 8.08 6.57 21.32
N ALA A 446 9.19 7.31 21.37
CA ALA A 446 10.36 7.04 20.54
C ALA A 446 10.96 5.66 20.85
N SER A 447 10.95 5.23 22.13
CA SER A 447 11.41 3.91 22.54
C SER A 447 10.52 2.78 21.96
N PHE A 448 9.23 3.06 21.72
CA PHE A 448 8.31 2.11 21.11
C PHE A 448 8.69 1.82 19.65
N TYR A 449 8.93 2.88 18.86
CA TYR A 449 9.49 2.74 17.51
C TYR A 449 10.82 1.97 17.53
N ARG A 450 11.75 2.34 18.40
CA ARG A 450 13.07 1.67 18.52
C ARG A 450 12.93 0.18 18.76
N ARG A 451 12.00 -0.26 19.62
CA ARG A 451 11.77 -1.68 19.90
C ARG A 451 11.24 -2.43 18.67
N GLY A 452 10.29 -1.86 17.95
CA GLY A 452 9.74 -2.43 16.73
C GLY A 452 10.80 -2.54 15.64
N LEU A 453 11.52 -1.45 15.36
CA LEU A 453 12.61 -1.42 14.38
C LEU A 453 13.73 -2.42 14.72
N ALA A 454 14.12 -2.51 16.00
CA ALA A 454 15.11 -3.50 16.45
C ALA A 454 14.63 -4.94 16.28
N ALA A 455 13.33 -5.22 16.41
CA ALA A 455 12.79 -6.54 16.19
C ALA A 455 12.83 -6.93 14.70
N VAL A 456 12.47 -6.02 13.81
CA VAL A 456 12.59 -6.23 12.35
C VAL A 456 14.06 -6.36 11.93
N ALA A 457 14.95 -5.52 12.46
CA ALA A 457 16.38 -5.56 12.17
C ALA A 457 17.01 -6.94 12.45
N ARG A 458 16.60 -7.61 13.54
CA ARG A 458 17.09 -8.96 13.84
C ARG A 458 16.69 -10.01 12.79
N ARG A 459 15.62 -9.79 12.02
CA ARG A 459 15.15 -10.67 10.96
C ARG A 459 15.68 -10.27 9.57
N ALA A 460 16.24 -9.08 9.46
CA ALA A 460 16.70 -8.47 8.21
C ALA A 460 18.17 -8.83 7.87
N ASP A 461 18.74 -9.87 8.48
CA ASP A 461 20.10 -10.32 8.18
C ASP A 461 20.14 -11.15 6.89
N ASN A 462 19.94 -10.49 5.77
CA ASN A 462 19.95 -11.04 4.42
C ASN A 462 20.36 -9.96 3.41
N GLY A 463 20.62 -10.35 2.17
CA GLY A 463 21.12 -9.44 1.14
C GLY A 463 20.23 -8.26 0.82
N PHE A 464 18.92 -8.43 0.92
CA PHE A 464 17.93 -7.38 0.67
C PHE A 464 17.60 -6.55 1.91
N ARG A 465 18.09 -6.93 3.08
CA ARG A 465 17.79 -6.26 4.37
C ARG A 465 16.30 -6.18 4.69
N ILE A 466 15.56 -7.22 4.37
CA ILE A 466 14.11 -7.30 4.58
C ILE A 466 13.81 -8.24 5.76
N GLY A 467 13.02 -7.74 6.72
CA GLY A 467 12.63 -8.48 7.93
C GLY A 467 11.13 -8.34 8.25
N ILE A 468 10.30 -7.93 7.27
CA ILE A 468 8.83 -7.92 7.41
C ILE A 468 8.26 -9.28 7.01
N PRO A 469 7.07 -9.68 7.50
CA PRO A 469 6.40 -10.89 7.03
C PRO A 469 5.81 -10.69 5.63
N PHE A 470 5.92 -11.72 4.79
CA PHE A 470 5.33 -11.74 3.45
C PHE A 470 3.92 -12.32 3.50
N ILE A 471 3.03 -11.62 4.17
CA ILE A 471 1.59 -11.89 4.15
C ILE A 471 0.93 -11.15 2.98
N TRP A 472 -0.35 -11.35 2.76
CA TRP A 472 -1.11 -10.56 1.78
C TRP A 472 -0.92 -9.06 2.02
N CYS A 473 -0.77 -8.28 0.95
CA CYS A 473 -0.41 -6.85 1.00
C CYS A 473 0.96 -6.58 1.66
N SER A 474 1.96 -7.44 1.42
CA SER A 474 3.29 -7.29 2.01
C SER A 474 3.97 -5.95 1.67
N ASN A 475 3.65 -5.35 0.52
CA ASN A 475 4.17 -4.04 0.15
C ASN A 475 3.59 -2.90 1.01
N ASN A 476 2.39 -3.06 1.59
CA ASN A 476 1.91 -2.15 2.64
C ASN A 476 2.81 -2.19 3.86
N LEU A 477 3.19 -3.39 4.31
CA LEU A 477 4.11 -3.55 5.44
C LEU A 477 5.51 -2.99 5.12
N MET A 478 5.97 -3.16 3.88
CA MET A 478 7.24 -2.59 3.41
C MET A 478 7.22 -1.08 3.48
N THR A 479 6.16 -0.45 2.95
CA THR A 479 5.93 1.00 2.99
C THR A 479 5.82 1.49 4.44
N SER A 480 5.07 0.78 5.27
CA SER A 480 4.89 1.08 6.69
C SER A 480 6.21 1.02 7.46
N PHE A 481 7.02 -0.01 7.22
CA PHE A 481 8.32 -0.15 7.87
C PHE A 481 9.26 1.00 7.51
N ALA A 482 9.39 1.31 6.21
CA ALA A 482 10.21 2.42 5.73
C ALA A 482 9.74 3.76 6.34
N THR A 483 8.43 3.99 6.40
CA THR A 483 7.84 5.19 7.01
C THR A 483 8.15 5.27 8.50
N GLN A 484 7.98 4.19 9.26
CA GLN A 484 8.28 4.18 10.70
C GLN A 484 9.77 4.41 10.98
N ALA A 485 10.66 3.84 10.17
CA ALA A 485 12.11 4.07 10.30
C ALA A 485 12.47 5.54 10.01
N LEU A 486 11.87 6.13 8.96
CA LEU A 486 12.01 7.55 8.64
C LEU A 486 11.52 8.45 9.79
N LEU A 487 10.32 8.20 10.31
CA LEU A 487 9.75 8.97 11.42
C LEU A 487 10.61 8.87 12.69
N TYR A 488 11.08 7.66 13.02
CA TYR A 488 12.00 7.47 14.14
C TYR A 488 13.28 8.29 13.99
N ARG A 489 13.90 8.25 12.81
CA ARG A 489 15.09 9.04 12.50
C ARG A 489 14.82 10.54 12.58
N GLN A 490 13.67 11.00 12.11
CA GLN A 490 13.27 12.42 12.22
C GLN A 490 13.04 12.85 13.67
N MET A 491 12.42 12.00 14.48
CA MET A 491 12.19 12.27 15.91
C MET A 491 13.47 12.34 16.73
N THR A 492 14.43 11.46 16.47
CA THR A 492 15.55 11.21 17.38
C THR A 492 16.92 11.64 16.82
N GLY A 493 17.05 11.78 15.52
CA GLY A 493 18.34 11.90 14.82
C GLY A 493 19.16 10.61 14.76
N ASP A 494 18.65 9.49 15.31
CA ASP A 494 19.32 8.19 15.29
C ASP A 494 19.25 7.55 13.91
N THR A 495 20.39 7.26 13.32
CA THR A 495 20.55 6.68 11.98
C THR A 495 20.79 5.16 11.99
N THR A 496 20.65 4.50 13.13
CA THR A 496 20.91 3.05 13.29
C THR A 496 20.13 2.21 12.28
N TYR A 497 18.92 2.62 11.90
CA TYR A 497 18.06 1.88 10.99
C TYR A 497 17.99 2.48 9.57
N LEU A 498 18.85 3.43 9.23
CA LEU A 498 18.84 4.10 7.92
C LEU A 498 19.07 3.11 6.76
N GLU A 499 19.93 2.11 6.94
CA GLU A 499 20.16 1.07 5.93
C GLU A 499 18.87 0.27 5.66
N LEU A 500 18.10 -0.04 6.69
CA LEU A 500 16.84 -0.79 6.56
C LEU A 500 15.73 0.09 5.97
N GLU A 501 15.67 1.37 6.35
CA GLU A 501 14.76 2.38 5.77
C GLU A 501 14.95 2.45 4.24
N THR A 502 16.20 2.62 3.80
CA THR A 502 16.52 2.71 2.38
C THR A 502 16.32 1.39 1.64
N ALA A 503 16.68 0.25 2.26
CA ALA A 503 16.48 -1.06 1.65
C ALA A 503 15.00 -1.39 1.42
N ALA A 504 14.12 -1.01 2.34
CA ALA A 504 12.67 -1.18 2.18
C ALA A 504 12.12 -0.30 1.04
N LEU A 505 12.59 0.95 0.92
CA LEU A 505 12.26 1.81 -0.23
C LEU A 505 12.79 1.22 -1.54
N ASP A 506 14.05 0.78 -1.55
CA ASP A 506 14.70 0.20 -2.74
C ASP A 506 13.99 -1.09 -3.20
N TRP A 507 13.47 -1.90 -2.25
CA TRP A 507 12.67 -3.08 -2.56
C TRP A 507 11.44 -2.75 -3.41
N LEU A 508 10.71 -1.70 -3.05
CA LEU A 508 9.51 -1.28 -3.78
C LEU A 508 9.81 -0.87 -5.22
N PHE A 509 11.04 -0.49 -5.53
CA PHE A 509 11.43 -0.01 -6.86
C PHE A 509 12.43 -0.93 -7.57
N GLY A 510 12.48 -2.22 -7.22
CA GLY A 510 13.20 -3.23 -8.00
C GLY A 510 14.43 -3.86 -7.36
N THR A 511 14.87 -3.41 -6.17
CA THR A 511 15.87 -4.16 -5.40
C THR A 511 15.19 -5.31 -4.66
N ASN A 512 14.60 -6.21 -5.42
CA ASN A 512 13.92 -7.42 -4.98
C ASN A 512 14.30 -8.60 -5.88
N PRO A 513 13.99 -9.86 -5.53
CA PRO A 513 14.42 -11.03 -6.32
C PRO A 513 13.99 -10.98 -7.79
N TRP A 514 12.81 -10.47 -8.09
CA TRP A 514 12.24 -10.39 -9.43
C TRP A 514 12.79 -9.22 -10.25
N GLY A 515 13.30 -8.17 -9.60
CA GLY A 515 13.78 -6.95 -10.26
C GLY A 515 12.65 -6.08 -10.80
N VAL A 516 11.48 -6.15 -10.17
CA VAL A 516 10.25 -5.47 -10.58
C VAL A 516 9.99 -4.28 -9.66
N SER A 517 9.72 -3.11 -10.24
CA SER A 517 9.09 -2.04 -9.47
C SER A 517 7.67 -2.45 -9.09
N MET A 518 7.38 -2.45 -7.81
CA MET A 518 6.07 -2.79 -7.27
C MET A 518 5.05 -1.63 -7.42
N VAL A 519 5.45 -0.55 -8.08
CA VAL A 519 4.58 0.58 -8.44
C VAL A 519 4.46 0.63 -9.95
N ILE A 520 3.24 0.47 -10.44
CA ILE A 520 2.96 0.39 -11.87
C ILE A 520 3.37 1.69 -12.57
N ASN A 521 4.11 1.55 -13.68
CA ASN A 521 4.57 2.65 -14.52
C ASN A 521 5.46 3.69 -13.78
N LEU A 522 6.12 3.28 -12.70
CA LEU A 522 7.04 4.14 -11.95
C LEU A 522 8.35 3.38 -11.60
N PRO A 523 9.49 3.69 -12.25
CA PRO A 523 9.62 4.67 -13.34
C PRO A 523 9.01 4.17 -14.65
N HIS A 524 8.63 5.09 -15.53
CA HIS A 524 7.98 4.76 -16.80
C HIS A 524 8.83 3.85 -17.72
N ASP A 525 10.14 4.02 -17.72
CA ASP A 525 11.11 3.24 -18.49
C ASP A 525 11.66 2.01 -17.72
N GLY A 526 11.04 1.67 -16.58
CA GLY A 526 11.42 0.54 -15.74
C GLY A 526 10.72 -0.78 -16.07
N VAL A 527 11.06 -1.80 -15.27
CA VAL A 527 10.37 -3.09 -15.23
C VAL A 527 9.33 -3.02 -14.11
N TRP A 528 8.06 -3.11 -14.48
CA TRP A 528 6.89 -3.07 -13.58
C TRP A 528 5.79 -3.96 -14.16
N ALA A 529 4.78 -4.33 -13.37
CA ALA A 529 3.72 -5.26 -13.76
C ALA A 529 3.00 -4.85 -15.05
N ARG A 530 2.91 -5.78 -16.00
CA ARG A 530 2.28 -5.58 -17.31
C ARG A 530 0.89 -6.20 -17.40
N ASP A 531 0.56 -7.08 -16.48
CA ASP A 531 -0.72 -7.77 -16.46
C ASP A 531 -1.37 -7.75 -15.05
N PRO A 532 -1.57 -6.54 -14.46
CA PRO A 532 -2.10 -6.40 -13.11
C PRO A 532 -3.55 -6.86 -13.00
N HIS A 533 -3.93 -7.40 -11.83
CA HIS A 533 -5.25 -7.95 -11.55
C HIS A 533 -6.31 -6.83 -11.42
N THR A 534 -6.73 -6.27 -12.54
CA THR A 534 -7.84 -5.31 -12.61
C THR A 534 -8.44 -5.23 -14.00
N GLU A 535 -9.77 -5.22 -14.09
CA GLU A 535 -10.49 -5.13 -15.36
C GLU A 535 -10.19 -3.82 -16.10
N VAL A 536 -9.89 -2.75 -15.38
CA VAL A 536 -9.50 -1.46 -15.99
C VAL A 536 -8.20 -1.61 -16.79
N ALA A 537 -7.23 -2.37 -16.29
CA ALA A 537 -5.99 -2.65 -17.04
C ALA A 537 -6.26 -3.54 -18.27
N VAL A 538 -7.13 -4.53 -18.14
CA VAL A 538 -7.52 -5.39 -19.27
C VAL A 538 -8.14 -4.58 -20.40
N GLN A 539 -8.96 -3.59 -20.09
CA GLN A 539 -9.69 -2.79 -21.08
C GLN A 539 -8.86 -1.62 -21.65
N PHE A 540 -8.02 -0.98 -20.84
CA PHE A 540 -7.32 0.27 -21.20
C PHE A 540 -5.79 0.14 -21.23
N GLY A 541 -5.25 -1.04 -20.93
CA GLY A 541 -3.82 -1.29 -20.80
C GLY A 541 -3.29 -1.01 -19.39
N PRO A 542 -2.13 -1.60 -19.03
CA PRO A 542 -1.58 -1.51 -17.68
C PRO A 542 -1.22 -0.07 -17.24
N GLU A 543 -0.89 0.82 -18.18
CA GLU A 543 -0.63 2.24 -17.89
C GLU A 543 -1.83 2.97 -17.29
N SER A 544 -3.04 2.43 -17.44
CA SER A 544 -4.25 2.94 -16.78
C SER A 544 -4.15 2.88 -15.25
N GLN A 545 -3.27 2.02 -14.73
CA GLN A 545 -3.00 1.84 -13.29
C GLN A 545 -1.75 2.58 -12.82
N THR A 546 -1.27 3.56 -13.60
CA THR A 546 -0.06 4.33 -13.26
C THR A 546 -0.09 4.83 -11.82
N GLY A 547 0.97 4.51 -11.07
CA GLY A 547 1.14 4.89 -9.68
C GLY A 547 0.55 3.89 -8.67
N GLY A 548 -0.22 2.88 -9.11
CA GLY A 548 -0.77 1.86 -8.23
C GLY A 548 0.34 0.99 -7.61
N LEU A 549 0.34 0.87 -6.28
CA LEU A 549 1.20 -0.07 -5.55
C LEU A 549 0.55 -1.44 -5.56
N LEU A 550 1.29 -2.46 -5.99
CA LEU A 550 0.85 -3.85 -5.96
C LEU A 550 0.85 -4.41 -4.54
N ASP A 551 -0.02 -5.38 -4.26
CA ASP A 551 -0.05 -6.16 -3.01
C ASP A 551 1.34 -6.66 -2.60
N GLY A 552 2.10 -7.17 -3.56
CA GLY A 552 3.44 -7.66 -3.35
C GLY A 552 3.53 -9.14 -3.03
N PRO A 553 4.77 -9.67 -2.92
CA PRO A 553 4.97 -11.11 -2.77
C PRO A 553 4.39 -11.65 -1.46
N VAL A 554 3.89 -12.88 -1.53
CA VAL A 554 3.39 -13.62 -0.35
C VAL A 554 4.22 -14.87 -0.09
N TYR A 555 4.18 -15.39 1.15
CA TYR A 555 4.71 -16.72 1.43
C TYR A 555 4.03 -17.77 0.53
N ARG A 556 4.83 -18.70 -0.01
CA ARG A 556 4.28 -19.79 -0.83
C ARG A 556 3.20 -20.58 -0.09
N SER A 557 3.33 -20.77 1.22
CA SER A 557 2.34 -21.44 2.05
C SER A 557 1.00 -20.68 2.11
N ILE A 558 0.98 -19.36 1.94
CA ILE A 558 -0.26 -18.58 1.78
C ILE A 558 -0.81 -18.83 0.39
N TYR A 559 -0.02 -18.61 -0.64
CA TYR A 559 -0.40 -18.74 -2.05
C TYR A 559 -1.06 -20.10 -2.36
N GLU A 560 -0.44 -21.20 -1.92
CA GLU A 560 -0.94 -22.56 -2.15
C GLU A 560 -2.28 -22.86 -1.45
N ASN A 561 -2.67 -22.08 -0.45
CA ASN A 561 -3.95 -22.20 0.24
C ASN A 561 -5.05 -21.26 -0.30
N LEU A 562 -4.71 -20.36 -1.22
CA LEU A 562 -5.68 -19.48 -1.86
C LEU A 562 -6.49 -20.23 -2.92
N ARG A 563 -7.68 -19.74 -3.21
CA ARG A 563 -8.61 -20.36 -4.17
C ARG A 563 -8.93 -19.39 -5.29
N GLY A 564 -9.12 -19.93 -6.48
CA GLY A 564 -9.52 -19.14 -7.65
C GLY A 564 -8.36 -18.50 -8.40
N ILE A 565 -7.11 -18.68 -7.95
CA ILE A 565 -5.94 -18.23 -8.69
C ILE A 565 -5.68 -19.20 -9.84
N HIS A 566 -5.64 -18.67 -11.06
CA HIS A 566 -5.32 -19.40 -12.29
C HIS A 566 -4.51 -18.49 -13.18
N LEU A 567 -3.21 -18.70 -13.24
CA LEU A 567 -2.35 -17.94 -14.12
C LEU A 567 -2.81 -18.14 -15.57
N GLN A 568 -2.92 -17.04 -16.31
CA GLN A 568 -3.39 -17.03 -17.69
C GLN A 568 -2.24 -17.25 -18.66
N ASP A 569 -1.03 -16.80 -18.30
CA ASP A 569 0.17 -16.89 -19.09
C ASP A 569 1.26 -17.72 -18.37
N PRO A 570 2.29 -18.22 -19.08
CA PRO A 570 3.42 -18.88 -18.43
C PRO A 570 4.15 -17.92 -17.47
N ASP A 571 4.40 -18.37 -16.25
CA ASP A 571 5.08 -17.58 -15.20
C ASP A 571 6.50 -17.18 -15.64
N GLU A 572 6.70 -15.94 -16.02
CA GLU A 572 7.99 -15.39 -16.44
C GLU A 572 9.00 -15.30 -15.29
N TYR A 573 8.50 -15.30 -14.05
CA TYR A 573 9.30 -15.28 -12.84
C TYR A 573 9.47 -16.66 -12.18
N ALA A 574 9.10 -17.75 -12.86
CA ALA A 574 9.14 -19.12 -12.32
C ALA A 574 10.49 -19.50 -11.65
N SER A 575 11.61 -19.02 -12.21
CA SER A 575 12.94 -19.24 -11.64
C SER A 575 13.19 -18.51 -10.31
N TYR A 576 12.37 -17.53 -9.99
CA TYR A 576 12.43 -16.74 -8.75
C TYR A 576 11.30 -17.09 -7.78
N ASN A 577 10.29 -17.85 -8.20
CA ASN A 577 9.18 -18.29 -7.38
C ASN A 577 9.49 -19.64 -6.71
N THR A 578 9.98 -19.59 -5.48
CA THR A 578 10.49 -20.74 -4.73
C THR A 578 9.54 -21.20 -3.65
N GLY A 579 9.99 -22.15 -2.82
CA GLY A 579 9.28 -22.63 -1.64
C GLY A 579 9.13 -21.61 -0.51
N PHE A 580 9.74 -20.41 -0.61
CA PHE A 580 9.65 -19.38 0.44
C PHE A 580 8.61 -18.31 0.11
N ILE A 581 8.82 -17.54 -0.97
CA ILE A 581 7.94 -16.45 -1.40
C ILE A 581 7.68 -16.54 -2.89
N VAL A 582 6.54 -16.01 -3.33
CA VAL A 582 6.12 -15.96 -4.75
C VAL A 582 5.60 -14.58 -5.10
N TYR A 583 5.77 -14.21 -6.38
CA TYR A 583 5.19 -13.06 -7.05
C TYR A 583 4.94 -13.43 -8.51
N HIS A 584 3.79 -13.10 -9.04
CA HIS A 584 3.45 -13.30 -10.45
C HIS A 584 2.99 -11.97 -11.07
N ASP A 585 3.42 -11.68 -12.29
CA ASP A 585 2.82 -10.62 -13.10
C ASP A 585 1.78 -11.26 -14.02
N ASP A 586 0.59 -11.50 -13.49
CA ASP A 586 -0.48 -12.20 -14.20
C ASP A 586 -1.84 -11.76 -13.64
N PHE A 587 -2.78 -11.43 -14.53
CA PHE A 587 -4.15 -11.05 -14.17
C PHE A 587 -4.85 -12.10 -13.29
N GLY A 588 -4.48 -13.38 -13.41
CA GLY A 588 -5.06 -14.46 -12.62
C GLY A 588 -4.60 -14.52 -11.17
N ASP A 589 -3.60 -13.72 -10.76
CA ASP A 589 -3.09 -13.67 -9.38
C ASP A 589 -3.51 -12.38 -8.66
N TYR A 590 -4.64 -12.46 -7.98
CA TYR A 590 -5.14 -11.38 -7.12
C TYR A 590 -4.35 -11.18 -5.84
N SER A 591 -3.47 -12.12 -5.46
CA SER A 591 -2.80 -12.09 -4.16
C SER A 591 -1.45 -11.37 -4.15
N THR A 592 -0.82 -11.24 -5.32
CA THR A 592 0.50 -10.59 -5.45
C THR A 592 0.52 -9.47 -6.47
N ASN A 593 -0.42 -9.43 -7.40
CA ASN A 593 -0.42 -8.55 -8.57
C ASN A 593 -1.63 -7.60 -8.66
N GLU A 594 -2.39 -7.47 -7.59
CA GLU A 594 -3.48 -6.52 -7.50
C GLU A 594 -2.96 -5.15 -7.05
N PRO A 595 -3.25 -4.05 -7.78
CA PRO A 595 -2.94 -2.70 -7.29
C PRO A 595 -3.96 -2.26 -6.25
N ILE A 596 -3.47 -1.71 -5.11
CA ILE A 596 -4.27 -1.42 -3.93
C ILE A 596 -4.30 0.07 -3.59
N MET A 597 -5.45 0.55 -3.15
CA MET A 597 -5.71 1.97 -2.90
C MET A 597 -4.99 2.46 -1.64
N ASP A 598 -5.12 1.77 -0.54
CA ASP A 598 -4.57 2.19 0.76
C ASP A 598 -3.04 2.14 0.78
N GLY A 599 -2.44 1.08 0.21
CA GLY A 599 -0.99 0.98 0.07
C GLY A 599 -0.40 2.07 -0.81
N THR A 600 -1.07 2.39 -1.91
CA THR A 600 -0.71 3.51 -2.79
C THR A 600 -0.75 4.84 -2.03
N ALA A 601 -1.83 5.10 -1.29
CA ALA A 601 -1.95 6.30 -0.47
C ALA A 601 -0.87 6.36 0.63
N ASN A 602 -0.56 5.24 1.29
CA ASN A 602 0.49 5.17 2.30
C ASN A 602 1.88 5.54 1.76
N LEU A 603 2.19 5.11 0.54
CA LEU A 603 3.47 5.41 -0.11
C LEU A 603 3.62 6.91 -0.44
N THR A 604 2.52 7.69 -0.49
CA THR A 604 2.56 9.14 -0.74
C THR A 604 3.42 9.89 0.27
N TYR A 605 3.35 9.51 1.55
CA TYR A 605 4.15 10.15 2.60
C TYR A 605 5.65 9.92 2.40
N LEU A 606 6.04 8.66 2.18
CA LEU A 606 7.44 8.30 2.01
C LEU A 606 8.06 8.98 0.79
N LEU A 607 7.37 8.95 -0.36
CA LEU A 607 7.86 9.58 -1.58
C LEU A 607 7.86 11.11 -1.49
N ALA A 608 6.90 11.73 -0.82
CA ALA A 608 6.91 13.16 -0.56
C ALA A 608 8.10 13.59 0.31
N ALA A 609 8.44 12.79 1.33
CA ALA A 609 9.62 13.02 2.16
C ALA A 609 10.93 12.93 1.38
N MET A 610 10.99 12.06 0.36
CA MET A 610 12.17 11.87 -0.49
C MET A 610 12.28 12.90 -1.63
N ALA A 611 11.18 13.55 -2.03
CA ALA A 611 11.15 14.42 -3.20
C ALA A 611 12.02 15.68 -3.07
N GLY A 612 12.34 16.11 -1.83
CA GLY A 612 13.01 17.39 -1.60
C GLY A 612 12.13 18.60 -2.03
N PRO A 613 12.60 19.84 -1.83
CA PRO A 613 11.85 21.00 -2.24
C PRO A 613 11.82 21.11 -3.77
N ARG A 614 10.64 21.23 -4.36
CA ARG A 614 10.49 21.50 -5.81
C ARG A 614 11.24 22.79 -6.16
N ARG A 615 12.11 22.72 -7.16
CA ARG A 615 12.62 23.91 -7.80
C ARG A 615 11.46 24.54 -8.59
N SER A 616 11.11 25.79 -8.29
CA SER A 616 10.16 26.55 -9.11
C SER A 616 10.61 26.46 -10.58
N GLU A 617 9.79 25.89 -11.45
CA GLU A 617 10.05 26.04 -12.89
C GLU A 617 10.14 27.52 -13.20
N PRO A 618 11.18 27.98 -13.95
CA PRO A 618 11.21 29.33 -14.42
C PRO A 618 9.96 29.53 -15.29
N SER A 619 9.11 30.48 -14.90
CA SER A 619 7.90 30.85 -15.65
C SER A 619 8.26 30.92 -17.12
N ARG A 620 7.62 30.14 -17.98
CA ARG A 620 7.70 30.29 -19.44
C ARG A 620 7.19 31.72 -19.74
N ARG A 621 8.09 32.69 -19.72
CA ARG A 621 7.78 34.00 -20.24
C ARG A 621 7.33 33.79 -21.67
N SER A 622 6.10 34.19 -21.93
CA SER A 622 5.53 34.30 -23.23
C SER A 622 6.53 34.98 -24.17
N ARG A 623 7.12 34.23 -25.10
CA ARG A 623 7.71 34.82 -26.29
C ARG A 623 6.56 35.16 -27.23
N ASN A 624 5.92 36.27 -26.95
CA ASN A 624 5.18 37.03 -27.93
C ASN A 624 5.85 38.39 -27.97
N GLU A 625 6.59 38.63 -29.04
CA GLU A 625 6.82 39.94 -29.65
C GLU A 625 7.87 39.84 -30.77
N PRO A 626 7.76 40.64 -31.81
CA PRO A 626 6.58 41.02 -32.63
C PRO A 626 6.65 40.44 -34.04
#